data_78b79d07c885621eefddb441f0090e92
#
_entry.id   78b79d07c885621eefddb441f0090e92
#
_cell.length_a   1.000
_cell.length_b   1.000
_cell.length_c   1.000
_cell.angle_alpha   90.00
_cell.angle_beta   90.00
_cell.angle_gamma   90.00
#
_symmetry.space_group_name_H-M   'P 1'
#
loop_
_entity.id
_entity.type
_entity.pdbx_description
1 polymer ?
#
loop_
_entity_poly.entity_id
_entity_poly.type
_entity_poly.pdbx_seq_one_letter_code
_entity_poly.pdbx_strand_id
1 'polypeptide(L)'
;MVRTFFEKTHTDTSIYFKDKYIWRAGAAYKGKQGQYPVIFLTFKDAHQSTWQDMYASLCFTLRNEFLRHIELTTSARLSDYDKKYLKSILDDEATIIDYQFALGKLSAMLSKHYGRNVIVIIDEYDTPIQQGHIFGYYDEVIGFMRNLLSAVLKDNPSLELGILTGILR
;
A
#
# COMPACT_ATOMS: atom_id res chain seq x y z
N MET A 1 -12.63 -2.94 -7.02
CA MET A 1 -13.13 -2.03 -8.07
C MET A 1 -12.39 -0.68 -8.09
N VAL A 2 -12.19 0.02 -6.96
CA VAL A 2 -11.46 1.31 -6.89
C VAL A 2 -10.02 1.19 -7.38
N ARG A 3 -9.26 0.19 -6.90
CA ARG A 3 -7.92 -0.13 -7.40
C ARG A 3 -7.91 -0.28 -8.92
N THR A 4 -8.77 -1.15 -9.47
CA THR A 4 -8.86 -1.44 -10.92
C THR A 4 -9.14 -0.18 -11.76
N PHE A 5 -9.85 0.80 -11.18
CA PHE A 5 -10.12 2.06 -11.86
C PHE A 5 -8.87 2.92 -12.00
N PHE A 6 -8.11 3.10 -10.93
CA PHE A 6 -6.97 4.03 -10.94
C PHE A 6 -5.68 3.40 -11.46
N GLU A 7 -5.48 2.10 -11.22
CA GLU A 7 -4.21 1.43 -11.42
C GLU A 7 -3.78 1.40 -12.88
N LYS A 8 -2.57 1.89 -13.13
CA LYS A 8 -1.91 1.77 -14.41
C LYS A 8 -1.47 0.32 -14.62
N THR A 9 -2.01 -0.32 -15.64
CA THR A 9 -1.72 -1.72 -16.00
C THR A 9 -1.37 -1.81 -17.48
N HIS A 10 -0.84 -2.94 -17.90
CA HIS A 10 -0.60 -3.23 -19.32
C HIS A 10 -1.91 -3.55 -20.09
N THR A 11 -2.96 -3.89 -19.34
CA THR A 11 -4.27 -4.25 -19.91
C THR A 11 -5.22 -3.07 -19.79
N ASP A 12 -6.02 -2.80 -20.82
CA ASP A 12 -7.10 -1.80 -20.76
C ASP A 12 -8.23 -2.28 -19.84
N THR A 13 -8.31 -1.68 -18.65
CA THR A 13 -9.35 -1.95 -17.66
C THR A 13 -10.58 -1.04 -17.83
N SER A 14 -10.57 -0.10 -18.77
CA SER A 14 -11.68 0.84 -19.01
C SER A 14 -13.01 0.13 -19.33
N ILE A 15 -12.91 -1.06 -19.93
CA ILE A 15 -14.06 -1.91 -20.31
C ILE A 15 -14.99 -2.21 -19.12
N TYR A 16 -14.45 -2.28 -17.89
CA TYR A 16 -15.23 -2.55 -16.66
C TYR A 16 -16.03 -1.34 -16.16
N PHE A 17 -15.81 -0.15 -16.73
CA PHE A 17 -16.37 1.10 -16.23
C PHE A 17 -17.27 1.83 -17.24
N LYS A 18 -17.30 1.40 -18.50
CA LYS A 18 -18.02 2.08 -19.59
C LYS A 18 -19.53 2.22 -19.35
N ASP A 19 -20.12 1.28 -18.60
CA ASP A 19 -21.54 1.26 -18.22
C ASP A 19 -21.80 1.88 -16.83
N LYS A 20 -20.77 2.26 -16.09
CA LYS A 20 -20.87 2.77 -14.71
C LYS A 20 -21.06 4.29 -14.67
N TYR A 21 -21.61 4.76 -13.56
CA TYR A 21 -21.84 6.18 -13.30
C TYR A 21 -20.59 7.03 -13.49
N ILE A 22 -19.43 6.54 -13.01
CA ILE A 22 -18.15 7.25 -13.13
C ILE A 22 -17.78 7.58 -14.57
N TRP A 23 -18.18 6.74 -15.53
CA TRP A 23 -17.92 6.99 -16.95
C TRP A 23 -18.77 8.13 -17.51
N ARG A 24 -19.96 8.34 -16.92
CA ARG A 24 -20.90 9.40 -17.29
C ARG A 24 -20.65 10.71 -16.53
N ALA A 25 -19.85 10.65 -15.44
CA ALA A 25 -19.56 11.78 -14.56
C ALA A 25 -18.67 12.88 -15.19
N GLY A 26 -18.16 12.66 -16.41
CA GLY A 26 -17.44 13.65 -17.19
C GLY A 26 -15.97 13.29 -17.49
N ALA A 27 -15.36 14.08 -18.35
CA ALA A 27 -13.99 13.84 -18.86
C ALA A 27 -12.92 13.87 -17.74
N ALA A 28 -13.10 14.71 -16.73
CA ALA A 28 -12.18 14.84 -15.61
C ALA A 28 -12.02 13.53 -14.81
N TYR A 29 -13.10 12.76 -14.69
CA TYR A 29 -13.06 11.45 -14.02
C TYR A 29 -12.52 10.35 -14.94
N LYS A 30 -12.95 10.32 -16.21
CA LYS A 30 -12.43 9.39 -17.20
C LYS A 30 -10.91 9.49 -17.38
N GLY A 31 -10.38 10.71 -17.37
CA GLY A 31 -8.95 10.96 -17.51
C GLY A 31 -8.09 10.44 -16.35
N LYS A 32 -8.69 10.00 -15.25
CA LYS A 32 -7.98 9.39 -14.11
C LYS A 32 -7.89 7.87 -14.21
N GLN A 33 -8.67 7.24 -15.07
CA GLN A 33 -8.72 5.79 -15.21
C GLN A 33 -7.40 5.26 -15.77
N GLY A 34 -6.82 4.26 -15.09
CA GLY A 34 -5.60 3.60 -15.52
C GLY A 34 -4.35 4.49 -15.50
N GLN A 35 -4.34 5.58 -14.71
CA GLN A 35 -3.28 6.59 -14.79
C GLN A 35 -2.29 6.59 -13.64
N TYR A 36 -2.55 5.86 -12.56
CA TYR A 36 -1.76 6.00 -11.33
C TYR A 36 -1.05 4.71 -10.93
N PRO A 37 0.16 4.78 -10.39
CA PRO A 37 0.66 3.69 -9.56
C PRO A 37 -0.23 3.58 -8.31
N VAL A 38 -0.58 2.35 -7.94
CA VAL A 38 -1.49 2.11 -6.80
C VAL A 38 -0.84 1.15 -5.83
N ILE A 39 -0.75 1.55 -4.56
CA ILE A 39 -0.46 0.67 -3.43
C ILE A 39 -1.81 0.16 -2.90
N PHE A 40 -1.96 -1.15 -2.80
CA PHE A 40 -3.18 -1.77 -2.28
C PHE A 40 -2.87 -2.81 -1.22
N LEU A 41 -3.32 -2.57 -0.01
CA LEU A 41 -3.24 -3.51 1.10
C LEU A 41 -4.64 -3.87 1.59
N THR A 42 -4.81 -5.11 2.03
CA THR A 42 -5.96 -5.54 2.83
C THR A 42 -5.47 -6.32 4.03
N PHE A 43 -5.98 -5.98 5.19
CA PHE A 43 -5.66 -6.69 6.45
C PHE A 43 -6.79 -7.65 6.88
N LYS A 44 -7.69 -8.00 5.94
CA LYS A 44 -8.84 -8.88 6.20
C LYS A 44 -8.48 -10.23 6.84
N ASP A 45 -7.28 -10.74 6.54
CA ASP A 45 -6.82 -12.04 7.02
C ASP A 45 -5.86 -11.93 8.24
N ALA A 46 -5.69 -10.73 8.80
CA ALA A 46 -4.82 -10.46 9.95
C ALA A 46 -5.50 -10.82 11.28
N HIS A 47 -5.79 -12.12 11.48
CA HIS A 47 -6.47 -12.67 12.64
C HIS A 47 -5.51 -13.54 13.46
N GLN A 48 -4.55 -12.90 14.14
CA GLN A 48 -3.52 -13.61 14.89
C GLN A 48 -3.69 -13.43 16.40
N SER A 49 -3.36 -14.45 17.18
CA SER A 49 -3.52 -14.46 18.64
C SER A 49 -2.29 -13.99 19.41
N THR A 50 -1.14 -13.80 18.74
CA THR A 50 0.09 -13.30 19.34
C THR A 50 0.66 -12.14 18.52
N TRP A 51 1.43 -11.24 19.18
CA TRP A 51 2.11 -10.17 18.46
C TRP A 51 3.12 -10.71 17.44
N GLN A 52 3.85 -11.76 17.76
CA GLN A 52 4.85 -12.36 16.88
C GLN A 52 4.22 -12.83 15.57
N ASP A 53 3.10 -13.54 15.64
CA ASP A 53 2.38 -14.03 14.46
C ASP A 53 1.73 -12.86 13.69
N MET A 54 1.17 -11.87 14.42
CA MET A 54 0.63 -10.66 13.81
C MET A 54 1.70 -9.90 13.05
N TYR A 55 2.86 -9.68 13.65
CA TYR A 55 3.98 -9.01 13.00
C TYR A 55 4.44 -9.76 11.74
N ALA A 56 4.59 -11.06 11.81
CA ALA A 56 4.93 -11.90 10.65
C ALA A 56 3.88 -11.78 9.52
N SER A 57 2.59 -11.77 9.88
CA SER A 57 1.47 -11.58 8.94
C SER A 57 1.50 -10.21 8.28
N LEU A 58 1.78 -9.14 9.05
CA LEU A 58 1.92 -7.78 8.51
C LEU A 58 3.13 -7.68 7.56
N CYS A 59 4.28 -8.24 7.93
CA CYS A 59 5.47 -8.29 7.08
C CYS A 59 5.17 -9.05 5.77
N PHE A 60 4.50 -10.20 5.84
CA PHE A 60 4.09 -10.98 4.68
C PHE A 60 3.18 -10.16 3.73
N THR A 61 2.19 -9.46 4.28
CA THR A 61 1.28 -8.60 3.52
C THR A 61 2.03 -7.47 2.82
N LEU A 62 2.93 -6.80 3.52
CA LEU A 62 3.76 -5.73 2.97
C LEU A 62 4.70 -6.26 1.89
N ARG A 63 5.39 -7.38 2.12
CA ARG A 63 6.27 -8.01 1.13
C ARG A 63 5.53 -8.39 -0.15
N ASN A 64 4.31 -8.92 -0.04
CA ASN A 64 3.50 -9.25 -1.22
C ASN A 64 3.16 -7.98 -2.03
N GLU A 65 2.93 -6.85 -1.38
CA GLU A 65 2.73 -5.60 -2.09
C GLU A 65 4.00 -5.11 -2.79
N PHE A 66 5.17 -5.29 -2.18
CA PHE A 66 6.45 -5.02 -2.84
C PHE A 66 6.70 -5.94 -4.04
N LEU A 67 6.38 -7.24 -3.91
CA LEU A 67 6.44 -8.21 -5.01
C LEU A 67 5.54 -7.83 -6.18
N ARG A 68 4.39 -7.25 -5.91
CA ARG A 68 3.48 -6.76 -6.95
C ARG A 68 4.10 -5.65 -7.81
N HIS A 69 5.10 -4.97 -7.27
CA HIS A 69 5.87 -3.91 -7.93
C HIS A 69 7.31 -4.33 -8.22
N ILE A 70 7.50 -5.59 -8.60
CA ILE A 70 8.85 -6.17 -8.85
C ILE A 70 9.62 -5.45 -9.96
N GLU A 71 8.93 -4.76 -10.87
CA GLU A 71 9.52 -3.94 -11.92
C GLU A 71 10.43 -2.83 -11.39
N LEU A 72 10.26 -2.41 -10.14
CA LEU A 72 11.12 -1.42 -9.49
C LEU A 72 12.57 -1.91 -9.35
N THR A 73 12.82 -3.21 -9.29
CA THR A 73 14.18 -3.79 -9.18
C THR A 73 15.06 -3.42 -10.37
N THR A 74 14.46 -3.29 -11.55
CA THR A 74 15.15 -2.97 -12.80
C THR A 74 15.00 -1.50 -13.22
N SER A 75 14.35 -0.68 -12.40
CA SER A 75 14.10 0.72 -12.71
C SER A 75 15.41 1.53 -12.82
N ALA A 76 15.60 2.20 -13.95
CA ALA A 76 16.72 3.12 -14.14
C ALA A 76 16.57 4.45 -13.38
N ARG A 77 15.36 4.74 -12.85
CA ARG A 77 15.06 5.96 -12.10
C ARG A 77 15.28 5.84 -10.60
N LEU A 78 15.52 4.63 -10.10
CA LEU A 78 15.80 4.36 -8.70
C LEU A 78 17.30 4.32 -8.44
N SER A 79 17.71 4.89 -7.29
CA SER A 79 19.08 4.80 -6.81
C SER A 79 19.41 3.37 -6.33
N ASP A 80 20.70 3.06 -6.21
CA ASP A 80 21.16 1.79 -5.64
C ASP A 80 20.69 1.65 -4.18
N TYR A 81 20.55 2.75 -3.44
CA TYR A 81 19.98 2.75 -2.10
C TYR A 81 18.50 2.31 -2.10
N ASP A 82 17.68 2.86 -3.01
CA ASP A 82 16.28 2.46 -3.14
C ASP A 82 16.17 0.96 -3.48
N LYS A 83 17.01 0.47 -4.40
CA LYS A 83 17.04 -0.95 -4.81
C LYS A 83 17.52 -1.87 -3.69
N LYS A 84 18.51 -1.45 -2.90
CA LYS A 84 18.97 -2.20 -1.74
C LYS A 84 17.87 -2.35 -0.69
N TYR A 85 17.13 -1.25 -0.42
CA TYR A 85 16.00 -1.28 0.50
C TYR A 85 14.87 -2.18 -0.04
N LEU A 86 14.51 -2.05 -1.32
CA LEU A 86 13.53 -2.92 -1.97
C LEU A 86 13.91 -4.40 -1.80
N LYS A 87 15.18 -4.72 -2.05
CA LYS A 87 15.69 -6.08 -1.93
C LYS A 87 15.59 -6.59 -0.47
N SER A 88 15.94 -5.79 0.54
CA SER A 88 15.86 -6.23 1.94
C SER A 88 14.43 -6.61 2.36
N ILE A 89 13.42 -5.89 1.86
CA ILE A 89 12.01 -6.26 2.08
C ILE A 89 11.66 -7.59 1.37
N LEU A 90 12.08 -7.75 0.11
CA LEU A 90 11.76 -8.93 -0.69
C LEU A 90 12.42 -10.21 -0.15
N ASP A 91 13.66 -10.09 0.32
CA ASP A 91 14.45 -11.20 0.84
C ASP A 91 14.17 -11.49 2.33
N ASP A 92 13.25 -10.75 2.98
CA ASP A 92 12.90 -10.88 4.40
C ASP A 92 14.07 -10.56 5.35
N GLU A 93 14.97 -9.66 4.92
CA GLU A 93 16.14 -9.21 5.69
C GLU A 93 15.91 -7.85 6.35
N ALA A 94 14.72 -7.25 6.15
CA ALA A 94 14.37 -5.94 6.67
C ALA A 94 14.07 -5.97 8.17
N THR A 95 14.44 -4.89 8.87
CA THR A 95 14.15 -4.72 10.29
C THR A 95 12.69 -4.28 10.53
N ILE A 96 12.24 -4.34 11.79
CA ILE A 96 10.92 -3.82 12.17
C ILE A 96 10.77 -2.34 11.80
N ILE A 97 11.83 -1.55 11.92
CA ILE A 97 11.82 -0.13 11.55
C ILE A 97 11.66 0.03 10.04
N ASP A 98 12.33 -0.80 9.25
CA ASP A 98 12.17 -0.78 7.79
C ASP A 98 10.72 -1.06 7.40
N TYR A 99 10.09 -2.05 8.02
CA TYR A 99 8.68 -2.36 7.76
C TYR A 99 7.73 -1.25 8.21
N GLN A 100 8.01 -0.54 9.31
CA GLN A 100 7.23 0.61 9.75
C GLN A 100 7.22 1.77 8.74
N PHE A 101 8.28 1.93 7.97
CA PHE A 101 8.39 2.96 6.93
C PHE A 101 8.17 2.44 5.51
N ALA A 102 7.84 1.17 5.35
CA ALA A 102 7.79 0.48 4.06
C ALA A 102 6.87 1.15 3.05
N LEU A 103 5.65 1.53 3.44
CA LEU A 103 4.68 2.14 2.52
C LEU A 103 5.11 3.54 2.05
N GLY A 104 5.70 4.34 2.93
CA GLY A 104 6.26 5.63 2.56
C GLY A 104 7.40 5.50 1.56
N LYS A 105 8.31 4.53 1.78
CA LYS A 105 9.41 4.22 0.86
C LYS A 105 8.90 3.68 -0.47
N LEU A 106 7.93 2.76 -0.46
CA LEU A 106 7.33 2.22 -1.68
C LEU A 106 6.67 3.32 -2.51
N SER A 107 5.90 4.22 -1.86
CA SER A 107 5.25 5.33 -2.57
C SER A 107 6.26 6.26 -3.23
N ALA A 108 7.38 6.56 -2.56
CA ALA A 108 8.46 7.38 -3.13
C ALA A 108 9.12 6.68 -4.33
N MET A 109 9.40 5.38 -4.24
CA MET A 109 9.98 4.60 -5.34
C MET A 109 9.04 4.53 -6.54
N LEU A 110 7.75 4.27 -6.32
CA LEU A 110 6.75 4.24 -7.37
C LEU A 110 6.59 5.61 -8.05
N SER A 111 6.54 6.68 -7.25
CA SER A 111 6.44 8.04 -7.79
C SER A 111 7.64 8.39 -8.67
N LYS A 112 8.87 8.03 -8.26
CA LYS A 112 10.08 8.19 -9.08
C LYS A 112 10.00 7.38 -10.38
N HIS A 113 9.59 6.10 -10.28
CA HIS A 113 9.54 5.19 -11.42
C HIS A 113 8.53 5.64 -12.48
N TYR A 114 7.32 5.96 -12.05
CA TYR A 114 6.23 6.34 -12.96
C TYR A 114 6.20 7.83 -13.31
N GLY A 115 6.91 8.67 -12.56
CA GLY A 115 6.87 10.14 -12.69
C GLY A 115 5.50 10.71 -12.31
N ARG A 116 4.79 10.04 -11.41
CA ARG A 116 3.43 10.40 -10.97
C ARG A 116 3.19 9.97 -9.53
N ASN A 117 2.44 10.79 -8.78
CA ASN A 117 2.07 10.48 -7.40
C ASN A 117 1.19 9.22 -7.31
N VAL A 118 1.23 8.58 -6.15
CA VAL A 118 0.68 7.26 -5.88
C VAL A 118 -0.69 7.38 -5.22
N ILE A 119 -1.61 6.51 -5.60
CA ILE A 119 -2.85 6.30 -4.83
C ILE A 119 -2.63 5.13 -3.88
N VAL A 120 -2.94 5.35 -2.60
CA VAL A 120 -2.81 4.35 -1.54
C VAL A 120 -4.19 3.93 -1.08
N ILE A 121 -4.46 2.63 -1.14
CA ILE A 121 -5.73 2.04 -0.73
C ILE A 121 -5.43 0.99 0.33
N ILE A 122 -5.98 1.17 1.52
CA ILE A 122 -5.80 0.26 2.66
C ILE A 122 -7.17 -0.18 3.16
N ASP A 123 -7.45 -1.46 2.99
CA ASP A 123 -8.72 -2.07 3.36
C ASP A 123 -8.59 -2.80 4.70
N GLU A 124 -9.61 -2.64 5.56
CA GLU A 124 -9.67 -3.24 6.89
C GLU A 124 -8.44 -2.91 7.77
N TYR A 125 -8.00 -1.64 7.75
CA TYR A 125 -6.80 -1.18 8.46
C TYR A 125 -6.89 -1.41 9.98
N ASP A 126 -8.07 -1.52 10.52
CA ASP A 126 -8.39 -1.67 11.93
C ASP A 126 -8.42 -3.14 12.41
N THR A 127 -8.47 -4.12 11.52
CA THR A 127 -8.48 -5.55 11.88
C THR A 127 -7.29 -5.96 12.76
N PRO A 128 -6.01 -5.62 12.45
CA PRO A 128 -4.89 -5.93 13.33
C PRO A 128 -5.02 -5.28 14.71
N ILE A 129 -5.55 -4.05 14.77
CA ILE A 129 -5.72 -3.29 16.01
C ILE A 129 -6.78 -3.94 16.90
N GLN A 130 -7.89 -4.39 16.31
CA GLN A 130 -8.94 -5.12 17.01
C GLN A 130 -8.40 -6.44 17.60
N GLN A 131 -7.62 -7.19 16.83
CA GLN A 131 -6.98 -8.41 17.31
C GLN A 131 -6.02 -8.13 18.47
N GLY A 132 -5.22 -7.07 18.37
CA GLY A 132 -4.35 -6.63 19.46
C GLY A 132 -5.11 -6.34 20.75
N HIS A 133 -6.29 -5.72 20.64
CA HIS A 133 -7.15 -5.47 21.80
C HIS A 133 -7.70 -6.78 22.39
N ILE A 134 -8.18 -7.70 21.54
CA ILE A 134 -8.77 -8.97 21.97
C ILE A 134 -7.75 -9.87 22.67
N PHE A 135 -6.52 -9.93 22.12
CA PHE A 135 -5.47 -10.85 22.56
C PHE A 135 -4.36 -10.23 23.41
N GLY A 136 -4.48 -8.94 23.77
CA GLY A 136 -3.61 -8.30 24.75
C GLY A 136 -2.25 -7.83 24.25
N TYR A 137 -2.07 -7.60 22.93
CA TYR A 137 -0.87 -7.02 22.32
C TYR A 137 -1.17 -5.67 21.61
N TYR A 138 -2.13 -4.91 22.17
CA TYR A 138 -2.60 -3.64 21.59
C TYR A 138 -1.50 -2.61 21.41
N ASP A 139 -0.62 -2.46 22.41
CA ASP A 139 0.41 -1.41 22.40
C ASP A 139 1.44 -1.65 21.29
N GLU A 140 1.80 -2.90 21.05
CA GLU A 140 2.75 -3.28 20.00
C GLU A 140 2.15 -3.02 18.61
N VAL A 141 0.93 -3.50 18.37
CA VAL A 141 0.28 -3.37 17.05
C VAL A 141 -0.07 -1.93 16.74
N ILE A 142 -0.57 -1.15 17.71
CA ILE A 142 -0.90 0.26 17.48
C ILE A 142 0.35 1.10 17.22
N GLY A 143 1.46 0.78 17.90
CA GLY A 143 2.76 1.42 17.65
C GLY A 143 3.25 1.17 16.22
N PHE A 144 3.18 -0.07 15.77
CA PHE A 144 3.55 -0.44 14.40
C PHE A 144 2.65 0.22 13.36
N MET A 145 1.33 0.06 13.48
CA MET A 145 0.34 0.58 12.51
C MET A 145 0.36 2.10 12.43
N ARG A 146 0.55 2.80 13.55
CA ARG A 146 0.67 4.26 13.57
C ARG A 146 1.86 4.73 12.73
N ASN A 147 3.02 4.12 12.88
CA ASN A 147 4.20 4.49 12.11
C ASN A 147 4.02 4.17 10.62
N LEU A 148 3.51 2.98 10.31
CA LEU A 148 3.25 2.53 8.93
C LEU A 148 2.29 3.48 8.18
N LEU A 149 1.17 3.81 8.81
CA LEU A 149 0.15 4.67 8.21
C LEU A 149 0.60 6.14 8.16
N SER A 150 1.27 6.64 9.21
CA SER A 150 1.79 8.01 9.21
C SER A 150 2.84 8.22 8.15
N ALA A 151 3.74 7.27 7.93
CA ALA A 151 4.80 7.37 6.93
C ALA A 151 4.27 7.53 5.49
N VAL A 152 3.10 6.99 5.20
CA VAL A 152 2.53 7.04 3.84
C VAL A 152 1.45 8.10 3.68
N LEU A 153 0.73 8.47 4.75
CA LEU A 153 -0.42 9.36 4.67
C LEU A 153 -0.13 10.81 5.10
N LYS A 154 0.89 11.01 5.95
CA LYS A 154 1.23 12.35 6.45
C LYS A 154 2.49 12.87 5.77
N ASP A 155 2.46 14.13 5.37
CA ASP A 155 3.62 14.85 4.81
C ASP A 155 4.36 14.08 3.72
N ASN A 156 3.65 13.27 2.94
CA ASN A 156 4.19 12.44 1.87
C ASN A 156 3.99 13.12 0.51
N PRO A 157 5.03 13.72 -0.08
CA PRO A 157 4.94 14.42 -1.37
C PRO A 157 4.64 13.49 -2.55
N SER A 158 4.80 12.18 -2.36
CA SER A 158 4.49 11.17 -3.38
C SER A 158 3.04 10.68 -3.33
N LEU A 159 2.24 11.13 -2.36
CA LEU A 159 0.84 10.73 -2.23
C LEU A 159 -0.07 11.63 -3.08
N GLU A 160 -0.87 11.00 -3.94
CA GLU A 160 -1.98 11.67 -4.66
C GLU A 160 -3.29 11.61 -3.88
N LEU A 161 -3.62 10.40 -3.39
CA LEU A 161 -4.86 10.12 -2.68
C LEU A 161 -4.69 8.92 -1.76
N GLY A 162 -5.14 9.05 -0.51
CA GLY A 162 -5.24 7.93 0.45
C GLY A 162 -6.71 7.54 0.65
N ILE A 163 -7.00 6.25 0.55
CA ILE A 163 -8.32 5.67 0.82
C ILE A 163 -8.15 4.58 1.87
N LEU A 164 -8.79 4.78 3.03
CA LEU A 164 -8.79 3.81 4.12
C LEU A 164 -10.23 3.35 4.36
N THR A 165 -10.39 2.03 4.51
CA THR A 165 -11.66 1.41 4.90
C THR A 165 -11.46 0.57 6.15
N GLY A 166 -12.47 0.55 7.02
CA GLY A 166 -12.49 -0.17 8.29
C GLY A 166 -13.82 0.03 9.00
N ILE A 167 -14.01 -0.66 10.10
CA ILE A 167 -15.23 -0.59 10.92
C ILE A 167 -15.07 0.44 12.05
N LEU A 168 -13.86 0.59 12.60
CA LEU A 168 -13.56 1.60 13.62
C LEU A 168 -13.57 3.01 13.02
N ARG A 169 -14.25 3.91 13.73
CA ARG A 169 -14.35 5.33 13.38
C ARG A 169 -13.54 6.18 14.36
#